data_61c4935f723efdc2395026c1bd2ea730
#
_entry.id   61c4935f723efdc2395026c1bd2ea730
#
_cell.length_a   1.000
_cell.length_b   1.000
_cell.length_c   1.000
_cell.angle_alpha   90.00
_cell.angle_beta   90.00
_cell.angle_gamma   90.00
#
_symmetry.space_group_name_H-M   'P 1'
#
loop_
_entity.id
_entity.type
_entity.pdbx_description
1 polymer ?
#
loop_
_entity_poly.entity_id
_entity_poly.type
_entity_poly.pdbx_seq_one_letter_code
_entity_poly.pdbx_strand_id
1 'polypeptide(L)'
;MAIQNNLVDKALDDLLLVKSTIEGNKELDTLIHQPFVSKERKTNIINRLFTDRVATISLNLINLLIEKNRDAIITDVYDEYYDLYLDYKKIAVVTVTSAVALDEKTSSRIVNILKHKIINKDTIEIKNIIDKNIIGGFIVKYNDYVYDASVIHTLKRLHSDFEENLFVKGY
;
A
#
# COMPACT_ATOMS: atom_id res chain seq x y z
N MET A 1 -11.65 -15.99 -10.38
CA MET A 1 -12.17 -16.93 -9.37
C MET A 1 -12.77 -16.23 -8.15
N ALA A 2 -12.06 -15.38 -7.40
CA ALA A 2 -12.64 -14.68 -6.22
C ALA A 2 -13.83 -13.78 -6.57
N ILE A 3 -13.76 -13.03 -7.68
CA ILE A 3 -14.85 -12.17 -8.18
C ILE A 3 -16.07 -13.01 -8.57
N GLN A 4 -15.88 -14.15 -9.26
CA GLN A 4 -16.95 -15.02 -9.69
C GLN A 4 -17.72 -15.67 -8.53
N ASN A 5 -17.06 -15.85 -7.38
CA ASN A 5 -17.63 -16.50 -6.20
C ASN A 5 -18.07 -15.50 -5.12
N ASN A 6 -18.01 -14.18 -5.38
CA ASN A 6 -18.31 -13.11 -4.40
C ASN A 6 -17.46 -13.22 -3.10
N LEU A 7 -16.25 -13.73 -3.20
CA LEU A 7 -15.34 -13.96 -2.07
C LEU A 7 -14.15 -12.97 -2.03
N VAL A 8 -14.30 -11.82 -2.70
CA VAL A 8 -13.20 -10.84 -2.84
C VAL A 8 -12.77 -10.29 -1.48
N ASP A 9 -13.73 -9.86 -0.67
CA ASP A 9 -13.46 -9.32 0.67
C ASP A 9 -12.87 -10.40 1.58
N LYS A 10 -13.47 -11.61 1.56
CA LYS A 10 -12.97 -12.73 2.37
C LYS A 10 -11.57 -13.18 1.96
N ALA A 11 -11.26 -13.20 0.67
CA ALA A 11 -9.91 -13.54 0.21
C ALA A 11 -8.87 -12.52 0.66
N LEU A 12 -9.24 -11.25 0.77
CA LEU A 12 -8.37 -10.20 1.33
C LEU A 12 -8.05 -10.48 2.81
N ASP A 13 -9.10 -10.75 3.61
CA ASP A 13 -8.94 -11.06 5.03
C ASP A 13 -8.11 -12.34 5.25
N ASP A 14 -8.34 -13.37 4.44
CA ASP A 14 -7.59 -14.62 4.46
C ASP A 14 -6.09 -14.40 4.18
N LEU A 15 -5.77 -13.62 3.13
CA LEU A 15 -4.38 -13.32 2.76
C LEU A 15 -3.69 -12.46 3.83
N LEU A 16 -4.41 -11.50 4.44
CA LEU A 16 -3.90 -10.72 5.57
C LEU A 16 -3.58 -11.63 6.76
N LEU A 17 -4.48 -12.56 7.09
CA LEU A 17 -4.26 -13.52 8.16
C LEU A 17 -3.01 -14.39 7.89
N VAL A 18 -2.84 -14.86 6.66
CA VAL A 18 -1.66 -15.64 6.25
C VAL A 18 -0.39 -14.82 6.39
N LYS A 19 -0.35 -13.61 5.83
CA LYS A 19 0.79 -12.69 5.91
C LYS A 19 1.16 -12.41 7.36
N SER A 20 0.20 -11.97 8.18
CA SER A 20 0.44 -11.63 9.59
C SER A 20 0.90 -12.84 10.42
N THR A 21 0.41 -14.05 10.12
CA THR A 21 0.83 -15.29 10.80
C THR A 21 2.27 -15.65 10.44
N ILE A 22 2.67 -15.52 9.18
CA ILE A 22 4.02 -15.80 8.72
C ILE A 22 5.00 -14.78 9.31
N GLU A 23 4.74 -13.49 9.16
CA GLU A 23 5.58 -12.40 9.67
C GLU A 23 5.69 -12.40 11.21
N GLY A 24 4.60 -12.78 11.88
CA GLY A 24 4.57 -12.91 13.35
C GLY A 24 5.31 -14.12 13.90
N ASN A 25 5.70 -15.09 13.07
CA ASN A 25 6.38 -16.32 13.48
C ASN A 25 7.67 -16.54 12.68
N LYS A 26 8.79 -16.16 13.30
CA LYS A 26 10.12 -16.26 12.67
C LYS A 26 10.50 -17.67 12.22
N GLU A 27 10.03 -18.70 12.91
CA GLU A 27 10.30 -20.09 12.52
C GLU A 27 9.53 -20.47 11.26
N LEU A 28 8.27 -20.05 11.17
CA LEU A 28 7.42 -20.27 10.00
C LEU A 28 7.95 -19.49 8.77
N ASP A 29 8.32 -18.24 8.96
CA ASP A 29 8.92 -17.41 7.93
C ASP A 29 10.21 -18.05 7.40
N THR A 30 11.12 -18.44 8.30
CA THR A 30 12.35 -19.15 7.93
C THR A 30 12.04 -20.44 7.17
N LEU A 31 11.08 -21.25 7.63
CA LEU A 31 10.74 -22.52 7.00
C LEU A 31 10.20 -22.34 5.58
N ILE A 32 9.36 -21.32 5.35
CA ILE A 32 8.80 -21.03 4.04
C ILE A 32 9.91 -20.61 3.07
N HIS A 33 10.82 -19.74 3.52
CA HIS A 33 11.89 -19.21 2.66
C HIS A 33 13.06 -20.18 2.47
N GLN A 34 13.16 -21.27 3.23
CA GLN A 34 14.24 -22.24 3.08
C GLN A 34 14.03 -23.16 1.86
N PRO A 35 14.98 -23.16 0.87
CA PRO A 35 14.85 -23.99 -0.32
C PRO A 35 15.05 -25.48 -0.06
N PHE A 36 15.69 -25.85 1.04
CA PHE A 36 15.99 -27.25 1.40
C PHE A 36 14.81 -27.98 2.06
N VAL A 37 13.76 -27.28 2.44
CA VAL A 37 12.55 -27.90 3.00
C VAL A 37 11.70 -28.41 1.84
N SER A 38 11.30 -29.69 1.92
CA SER A 38 10.47 -30.31 0.86
C SER A 38 9.10 -29.63 0.76
N LYS A 39 8.57 -29.58 -0.46
CA LYS A 39 7.22 -29.02 -0.74
C LYS A 39 6.14 -29.68 0.11
N GLU A 40 6.19 -31.01 0.23
CA GLU A 40 5.25 -31.78 1.03
C GLU A 40 5.23 -31.32 2.49
N ARG A 41 6.40 -31.05 3.06
CA ARG A 41 6.50 -30.56 4.44
C ARG A 41 5.92 -29.17 4.58
N LYS A 42 6.24 -28.25 3.65
CA LYS A 42 5.67 -26.90 3.62
C LYS A 42 4.13 -26.94 3.48
N THR A 43 3.64 -27.70 2.50
CA THR A 43 2.19 -27.89 2.27
C THR A 43 1.47 -28.47 3.49
N ASN A 44 2.05 -29.48 4.14
CA ASN A 44 1.46 -30.10 5.34
C ASN A 44 1.37 -29.08 6.51
N ILE A 45 2.38 -28.26 6.70
CA ILE A 45 2.38 -27.23 7.76
C ILE A 45 1.35 -26.16 7.45
N ILE A 46 1.32 -25.63 6.22
CA ILE A 46 0.34 -24.62 5.77
C ILE A 46 -1.08 -25.16 5.93
N ASN A 47 -1.35 -26.38 5.48
CA ASN A 47 -2.69 -26.98 5.61
C ASN A 47 -3.09 -27.12 7.08
N ARG A 48 -2.21 -27.57 7.97
CA ARG A 48 -2.52 -27.70 9.40
C ARG A 48 -2.81 -26.36 10.06
N LEU A 49 -2.17 -25.26 9.62
CA LEU A 49 -2.35 -23.95 10.20
C LEU A 49 -3.61 -23.25 9.69
N PHE A 50 -3.98 -23.46 8.42
CA PHE A 50 -4.93 -22.60 7.74
C PHE A 50 -6.21 -23.31 7.24
N THR A 51 -6.31 -24.65 7.21
CA THR A 51 -7.49 -25.36 6.64
C THR A 51 -8.82 -24.87 7.21
N ASP A 52 -8.90 -24.63 8.54
CA ASP A 52 -10.14 -24.22 9.20
C ASP A 52 -10.27 -22.71 9.38
N ARG A 53 -9.28 -21.93 8.91
CA ARG A 53 -9.20 -20.47 9.14
C ARG A 53 -9.40 -19.64 7.91
N VAL A 54 -9.07 -20.17 6.74
CA VAL A 54 -9.15 -19.48 5.46
C VAL A 54 -10.05 -20.22 4.47
N ALA A 55 -10.57 -19.51 3.50
CA ALA A 55 -11.38 -20.12 2.44
C ALA A 55 -10.54 -21.08 1.59
N THR A 56 -11.17 -22.12 1.07
CA THR A 56 -10.53 -23.14 0.21
C THR A 56 -9.80 -22.50 -0.98
N ILE A 57 -10.33 -21.41 -1.54
CA ILE A 57 -9.71 -20.72 -2.68
C ILE A 57 -8.36 -20.08 -2.29
N SER A 58 -8.27 -19.47 -1.10
CA SER A 58 -7.05 -18.86 -0.58
C SER A 58 -6.01 -19.95 -0.24
N LEU A 59 -6.44 -21.03 0.38
CA LEU A 59 -5.58 -22.17 0.68
C LEU A 59 -5.00 -22.83 -0.58
N ASN A 60 -5.85 -23.04 -1.59
CA ASN A 60 -5.42 -23.60 -2.88
C ASN A 60 -4.41 -22.69 -3.59
N LEU A 61 -4.55 -21.37 -3.50
CA LEU A 61 -3.58 -20.43 -4.05
C LEU A 61 -2.21 -20.63 -3.39
N ILE A 62 -2.16 -20.69 -2.05
CA ILE A 62 -0.91 -20.86 -1.32
C ILE A 62 -0.25 -22.21 -1.66
N ASN A 63 -1.04 -23.30 -1.68
CA ASN A 63 -0.55 -24.61 -2.05
C ASN A 63 0.01 -24.63 -3.48
N LEU A 64 -0.64 -23.93 -4.42
CA LEU A 64 -0.17 -23.80 -5.80
C LEU A 64 1.18 -23.05 -5.86
N LEU A 65 1.37 -22.00 -5.06
CA LEU A 65 2.65 -21.28 -4.99
C LEU A 65 3.78 -22.19 -4.51
N ILE A 66 3.53 -22.99 -3.48
CA ILE A 66 4.50 -23.99 -2.99
C ILE A 66 4.80 -25.05 -4.07
N GLU A 67 3.78 -25.55 -4.72
CA GLU A 67 3.94 -26.54 -5.82
C GLU A 67 4.82 -26.01 -6.95
N LYS A 68 4.67 -24.72 -7.29
CA LYS A 68 5.45 -24.05 -8.35
C LYS A 68 6.79 -23.49 -7.89
N ASN A 69 7.26 -23.79 -6.67
CA ASN A 69 8.49 -23.23 -6.05
C ASN A 69 8.48 -21.68 -5.97
N ARG A 70 7.30 -21.08 -5.72
CA ARG A 70 7.11 -19.65 -5.53
C ARG A 70 6.68 -19.30 -4.12
N ASP A 71 7.05 -20.12 -3.18
CA ASP A 71 6.74 -20.00 -1.75
C ASP A 71 7.32 -18.71 -1.13
N ALA A 72 8.47 -18.23 -1.63
CA ALA A 72 9.07 -16.99 -1.15
C ALA A 72 8.20 -15.73 -1.33
N ILE A 73 7.25 -15.74 -2.27
CA ILE A 73 6.39 -14.57 -2.54
C ILE A 73 5.02 -14.65 -1.84
N ILE A 74 4.79 -15.65 -0.97
CA ILE A 74 3.48 -15.83 -0.30
C ILE A 74 3.06 -14.58 0.49
N THR A 75 3.99 -13.93 1.16
CA THR A 75 3.76 -12.70 1.91
C THR A 75 3.45 -11.51 1.00
N ASP A 76 4.09 -11.42 -0.16
CA ASP A 76 3.92 -10.33 -1.11
C ASP A 76 2.58 -10.41 -1.86
N VAL A 77 2.00 -11.62 -1.95
CA VAL A 77 0.70 -11.84 -2.61
C VAL A 77 -0.41 -10.99 -1.97
N TYR A 78 -0.37 -10.74 -0.67
CA TYR A 78 -1.34 -9.88 -0.01
C TYR A 78 -1.26 -8.44 -0.55
N ASP A 79 -0.06 -7.89 -0.67
CA ASP A 79 0.12 -6.49 -1.09
C ASP A 79 -0.37 -6.29 -2.53
N GLU A 80 0.00 -7.20 -3.44
CA GLU A 80 -0.48 -7.19 -4.83
C GLU A 80 -2.01 -7.41 -4.92
N TYR A 81 -2.55 -8.31 -4.09
CA TYR A 81 -4.00 -8.53 -4.05
C TYR A 81 -4.74 -7.30 -3.49
N TYR A 82 -4.16 -6.62 -2.50
CA TYR A 82 -4.72 -5.39 -1.93
C TYR A 82 -4.80 -4.26 -2.96
N ASP A 83 -3.77 -4.07 -3.76
CA ASP A 83 -3.78 -3.08 -4.83
C ASP A 83 -4.85 -3.40 -5.89
N LEU A 84 -4.97 -4.67 -6.31
CA LEU A 84 -6.03 -5.11 -7.20
C LEU A 84 -7.43 -4.96 -6.58
N TYR A 85 -7.57 -5.19 -5.29
CA TYR A 85 -8.80 -4.98 -4.54
C TYR A 85 -9.22 -3.51 -4.53
N LEU A 86 -8.28 -2.59 -4.27
CA LEU A 86 -8.53 -1.16 -4.32
C LEU A 86 -8.98 -0.69 -5.71
N ASP A 87 -8.37 -1.27 -6.76
CA ASP A 87 -8.78 -1.01 -8.14
C ASP A 87 -10.20 -1.54 -8.44
N TYR A 88 -10.50 -2.75 -8.00
CA TYR A 88 -11.82 -3.35 -8.16
C TYR A 88 -12.93 -2.58 -7.44
N LYS A 89 -12.67 -2.13 -6.21
CA LYS A 89 -13.60 -1.31 -5.40
C LYS A 89 -13.60 0.17 -5.82
N LYS A 90 -12.75 0.56 -6.76
CA LYS A 90 -12.54 1.95 -7.20
C LYS A 90 -12.19 2.89 -6.05
N ILE A 91 -11.37 2.42 -5.11
CA ILE A 91 -10.85 3.20 -4.00
C ILE A 91 -9.46 3.75 -4.39
N ALA A 92 -9.21 5.02 -4.13
CA ALA A 92 -7.87 5.62 -4.22
C ALA A 92 -7.35 5.86 -2.80
N VAL A 93 -6.28 5.18 -2.42
CA VAL A 93 -5.58 5.47 -1.16
C VAL A 93 -4.50 6.53 -1.43
N VAL A 94 -4.66 7.69 -0.82
CA VAL A 94 -3.78 8.84 -1.00
C VAL A 94 -2.99 9.07 0.27
N THR A 95 -1.67 9.08 0.18
CA THR A 95 -0.81 9.43 1.31
C THR A 95 -0.65 10.94 1.38
N VAL A 96 -1.03 11.54 2.52
CA VAL A 96 -0.84 12.95 2.79
C VAL A 96 0.14 13.10 3.95
N THR A 97 1.30 13.70 3.68
CA THR A 97 2.29 14.01 4.70
C THR A 97 2.12 15.46 5.14
N SER A 98 1.99 15.70 6.43
CA SER A 98 1.75 17.04 7.02
C SER A 98 2.54 17.23 8.34
N ALA A 99 2.79 18.47 8.73
CA ALA A 99 3.51 18.78 9.98
C ALA A 99 2.70 18.44 11.24
N VAL A 100 1.37 18.44 11.13
CA VAL A 100 0.40 18.14 12.21
C VAL A 100 -0.70 17.25 11.68
N ALA A 101 -1.44 16.63 12.58
CA ALA A 101 -2.62 15.85 12.18
C ALA A 101 -3.61 16.72 11.38
N LEU A 102 -4.12 16.15 10.29
CA LEU A 102 -5.09 16.85 9.44
C LEU A 102 -6.44 16.96 10.17
N ASP A 103 -7.00 18.16 10.16
CA ASP A 103 -8.37 18.37 10.58
C ASP A 103 -9.37 17.95 9.47
N GLU A 104 -10.62 17.74 9.84
CA GLU A 104 -11.65 17.29 8.89
C GLU A 104 -11.86 18.27 7.73
N LYS A 105 -11.71 19.59 7.99
CA LYS A 105 -11.83 20.61 6.95
C LYS A 105 -10.74 20.50 5.91
N THR A 106 -9.51 20.35 6.35
CA THR A 106 -8.36 20.22 5.45
C THR A 106 -8.41 18.91 4.69
N SER A 107 -8.76 17.81 5.35
CA SER A 107 -8.97 16.51 4.71
C SER A 107 -10.03 16.58 3.60
N SER A 108 -11.19 17.20 3.89
CA SER A 108 -12.26 17.38 2.91
C SER A 108 -11.85 18.26 1.73
N ARG A 109 -11.05 19.30 1.95
CA ARG A 109 -10.49 20.15 0.88
C ARG A 109 -9.55 19.37 -0.01
N ILE A 110 -8.64 18.58 0.58
CA ILE A 110 -7.71 17.71 -0.16
C ILE A 110 -8.49 16.72 -1.02
N VAL A 111 -9.48 16.02 -0.45
CA VAL A 111 -10.35 15.09 -1.20
C VAL A 111 -11.03 15.79 -2.37
N ASN A 112 -11.58 16.99 -2.17
CA ASN A 112 -12.26 17.72 -3.25
C ASN A 112 -11.28 18.10 -4.39
N ILE A 113 -10.07 18.52 -4.07
CA ILE A 113 -9.04 18.82 -5.09
C ILE A 113 -8.68 17.54 -5.86
N LEU A 114 -8.54 16.42 -5.15
CA LEU A 114 -8.12 15.15 -5.73
C LEU A 114 -9.22 14.50 -6.58
N LYS A 115 -10.49 14.66 -6.26
CA LYS A 115 -11.62 14.16 -7.05
C LYS A 115 -11.60 14.65 -8.51
N HIS A 116 -11.08 15.84 -8.76
CA HIS A 116 -10.95 16.37 -10.12
C HIS A 116 -9.70 15.86 -10.86
N LYS A 117 -8.73 15.31 -10.13
CA LYS A 117 -7.46 14.82 -10.71
C LYS A 117 -7.40 13.31 -10.82
N ILE A 118 -8.04 12.60 -9.90
CA ILE A 118 -8.08 11.14 -9.87
C ILE A 118 -9.34 10.70 -10.63
N ILE A 119 -9.13 10.31 -11.87
CA ILE A 119 -10.18 9.80 -12.75
C ILE A 119 -10.36 8.30 -12.48
N ASN A 120 -11.59 7.78 -12.58
CA ASN A 120 -11.96 6.37 -12.43
C ASN A 120 -11.91 5.80 -11.00
N LYS A 121 -11.90 6.64 -9.96
CA LYS A 121 -12.05 6.21 -8.56
C LYS A 121 -13.26 6.89 -7.93
N ASP A 122 -14.08 6.08 -7.25
CA ASP A 122 -15.33 6.56 -6.65
C ASP A 122 -15.09 7.08 -5.22
N THR A 123 -14.12 6.49 -4.52
CA THR A 123 -13.79 6.82 -3.13
C THR A 123 -12.33 7.18 -2.99
N ILE A 124 -12.04 8.21 -2.19
CA ILE A 124 -10.65 8.61 -1.84
C ILE A 124 -10.48 8.44 -0.34
N GLU A 125 -9.53 7.60 0.03
CA GLU A 125 -9.10 7.41 1.41
C GLU A 125 -7.78 8.12 1.66
N ILE A 126 -7.69 8.90 2.75
CA ILE A 126 -6.48 9.62 3.13
C ILE A 126 -5.73 8.85 4.21
N LYS A 127 -4.49 8.46 3.91
CA LYS A 127 -3.52 8.00 4.90
C LYS A 127 -2.65 9.18 5.32
N ASN A 128 -2.87 9.72 6.53
CA ASN A 128 -2.06 10.83 7.02
C ASN A 128 -0.76 10.32 7.67
N ILE A 129 0.36 10.90 7.23
CA ILE A 129 1.70 10.73 7.85
C ILE A 129 2.12 12.06 8.42
N ILE A 130 2.50 12.06 9.71
CA ILE A 130 2.98 13.28 10.37
C ILE A 130 4.51 13.33 10.25
N ASP A 131 5.01 14.37 9.59
CA ASP A 131 6.44 14.67 9.49
C ASP A 131 6.70 16.14 9.86
N LYS A 132 7.32 16.35 11.01
CA LYS A 132 7.64 17.69 11.54
C LYS A 132 8.66 18.46 10.69
N ASN A 133 9.43 17.77 9.84
CA ASN A 133 10.42 18.41 8.97
C ASN A 133 9.79 19.27 7.88
N ILE A 134 8.51 19.10 7.58
CA ILE A 134 7.80 19.88 6.55
C ILE A 134 7.58 21.34 6.98
N ILE A 135 7.72 21.67 8.30
CA ILE A 135 7.47 22.98 8.92
C ILE A 135 5.99 23.39 8.83
N GLY A 136 5.34 23.20 7.67
CA GLY A 136 3.94 23.54 7.42
C GLY A 136 3.48 23.16 6.02
N GLY A 137 2.19 23.23 5.77
CA GLY A 137 1.58 22.75 4.54
C GLY A 137 1.42 21.23 4.51
N PHE A 138 1.35 20.65 3.31
CA PHE A 138 1.21 19.21 3.12
C PHE A 138 1.81 18.75 1.79
N ILE A 139 2.19 17.47 1.73
CA ILE A 139 2.62 16.77 0.53
C ILE A 139 1.62 15.64 0.27
N VAL A 140 1.05 15.61 -0.93
CA VAL A 140 0.13 14.55 -1.36
C VAL A 140 0.85 13.62 -2.31
N LYS A 141 0.81 12.33 -2.03
CA LYS A 141 1.35 11.29 -2.91
C LYS A 141 0.25 10.29 -3.28
N TYR A 142 0.07 10.08 -4.58
CA TYR A 142 -0.84 9.09 -5.13
C TYR A 142 -0.20 8.45 -6.36
N ASN A 143 0.09 7.16 -6.29
CA ASN A 143 0.90 6.46 -7.30
C ASN A 143 2.19 7.24 -7.59
N ASP A 144 2.43 7.59 -8.86
CA ASP A 144 3.59 8.37 -9.31
C ASP A 144 3.39 9.89 -9.19
N TYR A 145 2.20 10.34 -8.80
CA TYR A 145 1.92 11.76 -8.62
C TYR A 145 2.31 12.23 -7.25
N VAL A 146 3.14 13.28 -7.22
CA VAL A 146 3.49 14.01 -6.00
C VAL A 146 3.07 15.45 -6.16
N TYR A 147 2.24 15.94 -5.25
CA TYR A 147 1.87 17.35 -5.15
C TYR A 147 2.41 17.91 -3.84
N ASP A 148 3.44 18.76 -3.94
CA ASP A 148 4.11 19.38 -2.80
C ASP A 148 3.59 20.80 -2.61
N ALA A 149 2.77 20.99 -1.56
CA ALA A 149 2.29 22.28 -1.07
C ALA A 149 2.93 22.64 0.29
N SER A 150 4.14 22.14 0.54
CA SER A 150 4.87 22.47 1.77
C SER A 150 5.45 23.88 1.73
N VAL A 151 5.56 24.47 2.93
CA VAL A 151 6.21 25.77 3.12
C VAL A 151 7.67 25.73 2.68
N ILE A 152 8.36 24.61 2.94
CA ILE A 152 9.75 24.41 2.52
C ILE A 152 9.88 24.49 1.00
N HIS A 153 9.01 23.83 0.26
CA HIS A 153 9.04 23.87 -1.21
C HIS A 153 8.80 25.29 -1.73
N THR A 154 7.83 25.99 -1.16
CA THR A 154 7.52 27.38 -1.52
C THR A 154 8.71 28.31 -1.23
N LEU A 155 9.38 28.16 -0.09
CA LEU A 155 10.57 28.94 0.26
C LEU A 155 11.74 28.65 -0.69
N LYS A 156 11.99 27.39 -1.01
CA LYS A 156 13.05 27.01 -1.96
C LYS A 156 12.81 27.62 -3.35
N ARG A 157 11.56 27.58 -3.82
CA ARG A 157 11.20 28.18 -5.11
C ARG A 157 11.41 29.69 -5.09
N LEU A 158 10.96 30.38 -4.05
CA LEU A 158 11.21 31.82 -3.91
C LEU A 158 12.70 32.16 -3.89
N HIS A 159 13.50 31.35 -3.19
CA HIS A 159 14.96 31.55 -3.16
C HIS A 159 15.57 31.41 -4.57
N SER A 160 15.18 30.37 -5.31
CA SER A 160 15.62 30.18 -6.69
C SER A 160 15.20 31.33 -7.62
N ASP A 161 13.94 31.77 -7.51
CA ASP A 161 13.41 32.89 -8.28
C ASP A 161 14.16 34.22 -7.98
N PHE A 162 14.62 34.42 -6.74
CA PHE A 162 15.44 35.54 -6.37
C PHE A 162 16.88 35.47 -6.92
N GLU A 163 17.49 34.28 -6.87
CA GLU A 163 18.83 34.08 -7.44
C GLU A 163 18.85 34.31 -8.95
N GLU A 164 17.89 33.79 -9.69
CA GLU A 164 17.77 34.02 -11.14
C GLU A 164 17.56 35.48 -11.49
N ASN A 165 16.73 36.21 -10.73
CA ASN A 165 16.47 37.63 -10.97
C ASN A 165 17.66 38.54 -10.62
N LEU A 166 18.58 38.15 -9.73
CA LEU A 166 19.81 38.90 -9.44
C LEU A 166 20.81 38.80 -10.61
N PHE A 167 20.80 37.74 -11.40
CA PHE A 167 21.68 37.57 -12.56
C PHE A 167 21.26 38.37 -13.80
N VAL A 168 20.02 38.84 -13.86
CA VAL A 168 19.47 39.58 -15.03
C VAL A 168 19.70 41.14 -14.89
N LYS A 169 20.14 41.65 -13.77
CA LYS A 169 20.40 43.09 -13.53
C LYS A 169 21.88 43.47 -13.59
N GLY A 170 22.61 42.94 -14.54
CA GLY A 170 24.01 43.29 -14.77
C GLY A 170 24.26 43.80 -16.20
N TYR A 171 23.54 44.83 -16.64
CA TYR A 171 23.95 45.70 -17.77
C TYR A 171 23.63 47.16 -17.41
#